data_e9f7f936f64f61d7f62b5f5203aab36b
#
_entry.id   e9f7f936f64f61d7f62b5f5203aab36b
#
_cell.length_a   1.000
_cell.length_b   1.000
_cell.length_c   1.000
_cell.angle_alpha   90.00
_cell.angle_beta   90.00
_cell.angle_gamma   90.00
#
_symmetry.space_group_name_H-M   'P 1'
#
loop_
_entity.id
_entity.type
_entity.pdbx_description
1 polymer ?
#
loop_
_entity_poly.entity_id
_entity_poly.type
_entity_poly.pdbx_seq_one_letter_code
_entity_poly.pdbx_strand_id
1 'polypeptide(L)'
;MVAIIRRSPVVFDVSPSREEKRDHWTVALEYPGEGEGPWITDLCHKTRWDVQDGDLLSLASETLPIPEDYGRVALSQEMSVNRMNRTQAAVWHFTENPGPMPNVAAFTETTEATVFLALYGPQVFAVTEKLTSLDLGGPDTEPPQLVQGPFSHVPCQIVVASKGDTPGILLTCSRGYARDMVHAILDAGREFGMRPAGEERFKQWCNQF
;
A
#
# COMPACT_ATOMS: atom_id res chain seq x y z
N MET A 1 -13.34 -19.87 -24.40
CA MET A 1 -12.31 -19.06 -23.72
C MET A 1 -12.72 -18.95 -22.26
N VAL A 2 -11.92 -19.44 -21.32
CA VAL A 2 -12.24 -19.34 -19.89
C VAL A 2 -11.98 -17.88 -19.50
N ALA A 3 -12.97 -17.21 -18.90
CA ALA A 3 -12.79 -15.84 -18.42
C ALA A 3 -11.78 -15.83 -17.27
N ILE A 4 -10.72 -15.05 -17.38
CA ILE A 4 -9.79 -14.79 -16.29
C ILE A 4 -10.54 -13.93 -15.26
N ILE A 5 -10.55 -14.35 -14.00
CA ILE A 5 -11.10 -13.59 -12.88
C ILE A 5 -9.96 -13.36 -11.90
N ARG A 6 -9.64 -12.11 -11.66
CA ARG A 6 -8.69 -11.68 -10.62
C ARG A 6 -9.45 -11.45 -9.32
N ARG A 7 -8.91 -11.94 -8.23
CA ARG A 7 -9.54 -11.79 -6.90
C ARG A 7 -8.55 -11.23 -5.91
N SER A 8 -8.97 -10.22 -5.18
CA SER A 8 -8.21 -9.79 -4.01
C SER A 8 -8.13 -10.93 -2.98
N PRO A 9 -6.97 -11.12 -2.36
CA PRO A 9 -6.83 -12.03 -1.22
C PRO A 9 -7.37 -11.42 0.07
N VAL A 10 -7.69 -10.12 0.06
CA VAL A 10 -8.27 -9.39 1.20
C VAL A 10 -9.77 -9.65 1.25
N VAL A 11 -10.26 -10.00 2.44
CA VAL A 11 -11.69 -10.19 2.69
C VAL A 11 -12.05 -9.46 3.97
N PHE A 12 -13.04 -8.60 3.88
CA PHE A 12 -13.67 -7.95 5.04
C PHE A 12 -15.02 -8.61 5.34
N ASP A 13 -15.41 -8.64 6.62
CA ASP A 13 -16.70 -9.21 7.06
C ASP A 13 -17.91 -8.33 6.69
N VAL A 14 -17.70 -7.27 5.95
CA VAL A 14 -18.72 -6.34 5.44
C VAL A 14 -18.62 -6.26 3.92
N SER A 15 -19.77 -6.33 3.24
CA SER A 15 -19.80 -6.15 1.79
C SER A 15 -19.75 -4.67 1.42
N PRO A 16 -19.06 -4.30 0.31
CA PRO A 16 -19.08 -2.94 -0.18
C PRO A 16 -20.50 -2.49 -0.54
N SER A 17 -20.80 -1.21 -0.34
CA SER A 17 -22.04 -0.57 -0.79
C SER A 17 -21.99 -0.20 -2.27
N ARG A 18 -20.79 0.00 -2.79
CA ARG A 18 -20.54 0.27 -4.21
C ARG A 18 -19.25 -0.42 -4.66
N GLU A 19 -19.31 -1.12 -5.78
CA GLU A 19 -18.18 -1.80 -6.41
C GLU A 19 -18.14 -1.58 -7.92
N GLU A 20 -16.98 -1.81 -8.53
CA GLU A 20 -16.76 -1.72 -9.96
C GLU A 20 -15.87 -2.86 -10.45
N LYS A 21 -16.09 -3.29 -11.69
CA LYS A 21 -15.20 -4.25 -12.36
C LYS A 21 -14.20 -3.51 -13.24
N ARG A 22 -12.90 -3.71 -12.94
CA ARG A 22 -11.78 -3.13 -13.69
C ARG A 22 -10.72 -4.21 -13.94
N ASP A 23 -10.31 -4.41 -15.17
CA ASP A 23 -9.27 -5.38 -15.57
C ASP A 23 -9.42 -6.74 -14.86
N HIS A 24 -10.65 -7.29 -14.88
CA HIS A 24 -11.04 -8.55 -14.24
C HIS A 24 -11.05 -8.55 -12.70
N TRP A 25 -10.70 -7.45 -12.02
CA TRP A 25 -10.87 -7.25 -10.58
C TRP A 25 -12.27 -6.77 -10.25
N THR A 26 -12.75 -7.13 -9.06
CA THR A 26 -13.86 -6.43 -8.42
C THR A 26 -13.28 -5.48 -7.37
N VAL A 27 -13.43 -4.19 -7.59
CA VAL A 27 -12.88 -3.12 -6.75
C VAL A 27 -13.98 -2.53 -5.88
N ALA A 28 -13.80 -2.54 -4.57
CA ALA A 28 -14.70 -1.87 -3.65
C ALA A 28 -14.46 -0.36 -3.68
N LEU A 29 -15.46 0.41 -4.10
CA LEU A 29 -15.39 1.87 -4.17
C LEU A 29 -15.79 2.53 -2.85
N GLU A 30 -16.79 1.95 -2.15
CA GLU A 30 -17.31 2.44 -0.87
C GLU A 30 -17.79 1.28 -0.01
N TYR A 31 -17.68 1.44 1.31
CA TYR A 31 -18.28 0.55 2.29
C TYR A 31 -19.37 1.29 3.11
N PRO A 32 -20.37 0.57 3.62
CA PRO A 32 -21.36 1.18 4.49
C PRO A 32 -20.73 1.61 5.82
N GLY A 33 -21.01 2.83 6.24
CA GLY A 33 -20.59 3.32 7.55
C GLY A 33 -19.08 3.51 7.71
N GLU A 34 -18.36 3.97 6.69
CA GLU A 34 -16.92 4.28 6.75
C GLU A 34 -16.57 5.27 7.89
N GLY A 35 -17.47 6.20 8.25
CA GLY A 35 -17.31 7.07 9.40
C GLY A 35 -16.07 7.98 9.35
N GLU A 36 -15.52 8.27 10.52
CA GLU A 36 -14.37 9.19 10.68
C GLU A 36 -13.00 8.48 10.74
N GLY A 37 -12.99 7.14 10.62
CA GLY A 37 -11.75 6.34 10.64
C GLY A 37 -11.32 5.92 12.06
N PRO A 38 -10.11 5.34 12.22
CA PRO A 38 -9.15 5.03 11.15
C PRO A 38 -9.67 4.00 10.15
N TRP A 39 -9.06 4.00 8.96
CA TRP A 39 -9.49 3.15 7.85
C TRP A 39 -8.44 2.16 7.40
N ILE A 40 -8.90 1.03 6.86
CA ILE A 40 -8.12 0.08 6.07
C ILE A 40 -8.73 -0.05 4.68
N THR A 41 -7.91 0.13 3.63
CA THR A 41 -8.35 0.00 2.24
C THR A 41 -7.57 -1.10 1.52
N ASP A 42 -8.27 -1.96 0.80
CA ASP A 42 -7.70 -2.96 -0.10
C ASP A 42 -7.28 -2.32 -1.42
N LEU A 43 -5.99 -2.35 -1.70
CA LEU A 43 -5.36 -1.83 -2.91
C LEU A 43 -4.74 -2.95 -3.77
N CYS A 44 -5.08 -4.23 -3.54
CA CYS A 44 -4.47 -5.36 -4.24
C CYS A 44 -4.63 -5.32 -5.77
N HIS A 45 -5.63 -4.61 -6.27
CA HIS A 45 -5.85 -4.38 -7.70
C HIS A 45 -4.90 -3.33 -8.31
N LYS A 46 -4.23 -2.53 -7.50
CA LYS A 46 -3.28 -1.50 -7.97
C LYS A 46 -1.98 -2.15 -8.44
N THR A 47 -1.49 -1.69 -9.60
CA THR A 47 -0.29 -2.22 -10.23
C THR A 47 0.95 -1.97 -9.37
N ARG A 48 1.79 -3.00 -9.22
CA ARG A 48 3.06 -2.91 -8.50
C ARG A 48 4.17 -3.57 -9.31
N TRP A 49 5.32 -2.89 -9.32
CA TRP A 49 6.54 -3.41 -9.95
C TRP A 49 7.67 -3.54 -8.93
N ASP A 50 8.46 -4.57 -9.08
CA ASP A 50 9.79 -4.70 -8.48
C ASP A 50 10.83 -4.32 -9.55
N VAL A 51 11.78 -3.49 -9.19
CA VAL A 51 12.82 -2.99 -10.10
C VAL A 51 14.18 -3.38 -9.52
N GLN A 52 14.93 -4.20 -10.24
CA GLN A 52 16.24 -4.70 -9.80
C GLN A 52 17.29 -4.48 -10.87
N ASP A 53 18.33 -3.74 -10.52
CA ASP A 53 19.50 -3.49 -11.39
C ASP A 53 20.77 -3.26 -10.58
N GLY A 54 21.92 -3.65 -11.14
CA GLY A 54 23.24 -3.38 -10.55
C GLY A 54 23.56 -1.89 -10.44
N ASP A 55 23.06 -1.09 -11.38
CA ASP A 55 23.09 0.37 -11.42
C ASP A 55 21.67 0.93 -11.47
N LEU A 56 20.95 0.76 -10.37
CA LEU A 56 19.52 1.12 -10.27
C LEU A 56 19.26 2.60 -10.61
N LEU A 57 20.18 3.51 -10.28
CA LEU A 57 20.00 4.93 -10.54
C LEU A 57 20.06 5.28 -12.03
N SER A 58 20.69 4.45 -12.86
CA SER A 58 20.68 4.62 -14.32
C SER A 58 19.27 4.48 -14.92
N LEU A 59 18.35 3.85 -14.20
CA LEU A 59 16.94 3.68 -14.59
C LEU A 59 16.05 4.87 -14.14
N ALA A 60 16.58 5.77 -13.32
CA ALA A 60 15.83 6.91 -12.83
C ALA A 60 15.48 7.88 -13.96
N SER A 61 14.26 8.42 -13.93
CA SER A 61 13.75 9.40 -14.89
C SER A 61 12.68 10.27 -14.24
N GLU A 62 12.17 11.28 -14.96
CA GLU A 62 11.04 12.09 -14.49
C GLU A 62 9.79 11.24 -14.23
N THR A 63 9.58 10.17 -15.02
CA THR A 63 8.45 9.25 -14.86
C THR A 63 8.71 8.11 -13.90
N LEU A 64 9.97 7.92 -13.46
CA LEU A 64 10.39 6.93 -12.49
C LEU A 64 11.43 7.56 -11.54
N PRO A 65 11.02 8.41 -10.60
CA PRO A 65 11.92 9.16 -9.73
C PRO A 65 12.48 8.27 -8.61
N ILE A 66 13.48 7.46 -8.92
CA ILE A 66 14.13 6.57 -7.92
C ILE A 66 14.98 7.43 -6.96
N PRO A 67 14.70 7.42 -5.65
CA PRO A 67 15.51 8.16 -4.67
C PRO A 67 16.97 7.69 -4.62
N GLU A 68 17.92 8.57 -4.32
CA GLU A 68 19.33 8.23 -4.18
C GLU A 68 19.58 7.42 -2.90
N ASP A 69 18.97 7.81 -1.79
CA ASP A 69 19.19 7.21 -0.48
C ASP A 69 18.24 6.03 -0.21
N TYR A 70 18.74 5.03 0.52
CA TYR A 70 17.96 3.87 0.96
C TYR A 70 16.93 4.26 2.01
N GLY A 71 15.77 3.61 1.96
CA GLY A 71 14.66 3.93 2.86
C GLY A 71 13.91 5.21 2.48
N ARG A 72 14.36 5.96 1.46
CA ARG A 72 13.64 7.13 0.94
C ARG A 72 12.60 6.73 -0.09
N VAL A 73 11.60 7.58 -0.22
CA VAL A 73 10.43 7.38 -1.07
C VAL A 73 10.17 8.63 -1.88
N ALA A 74 10.00 8.49 -3.18
CA ALA A 74 9.39 9.52 -3.99
C ALA A 74 7.88 9.24 -4.05
N LEU A 75 7.10 10.07 -3.35
CA LEU A 75 5.66 9.92 -3.21
C LEU A 75 4.93 11.01 -3.96
N SER A 76 3.92 10.63 -4.73
CA SER A 76 3.00 11.53 -5.44
C SER A 76 1.57 10.98 -5.40
N GLN A 77 0.61 11.73 -5.93
CA GLN A 77 -0.77 11.27 -6.08
C GLN A 77 -0.92 10.07 -7.03
N GLU A 78 0.07 9.83 -7.89
CA GLU A 78 0.02 8.77 -8.90
C GLU A 78 0.74 7.50 -8.48
N MET A 79 1.84 7.63 -7.73
CA MET A 79 2.67 6.50 -7.35
C MET A 79 3.57 6.77 -6.15
N SER A 80 4.10 5.68 -5.61
CA SER A 80 5.21 5.66 -4.66
C SER A 80 6.38 4.87 -5.25
N VAL A 81 7.56 5.48 -5.33
CA VAL A 81 8.82 4.81 -5.72
C VAL A 81 9.68 4.66 -4.48
N ASN A 82 9.86 3.44 -4.03
CA ASN A 82 10.41 3.08 -2.73
C ASN A 82 11.83 2.52 -2.89
N ARG A 83 12.86 3.26 -2.49
CA ARG A 83 14.25 2.78 -2.54
C ARG A 83 14.52 1.77 -1.43
N MET A 84 14.59 0.49 -1.77
CA MET A 84 14.75 -0.59 -0.79
C MET A 84 16.20 -0.80 -0.36
N ASN A 85 17.10 -0.84 -1.34
CA ASN A 85 18.53 -1.04 -1.13
C ASN A 85 19.31 -0.56 -2.36
N ARG A 86 20.60 -0.92 -2.44
CA ARG A 86 21.50 -0.48 -3.54
C ARG A 86 20.99 -0.89 -4.93
N THR A 87 20.37 -2.06 -5.05
CA THR A 87 20.04 -2.69 -6.33
C THR A 87 18.53 -2.91 -6.53
N GLN A 88 17.69 -2.43 -5.61
CA GLN A 88 16.25 -2.72 -5.65
C GLN A 88 15.40 -1.52 -5.25
N ALA A 89 14.34 -1.28 -6.01
CA ALA A 89 13.24 -0.38 -5.70
C ALA A 89 11.90 -1.06 -5.97
N ALA A 90 10.87 -0.65 -5.24
CA ALA A 90 9.49 -1.05 -5.49
C ALA A 90 8.69 0.16 -5.97
N VAL A 91 7.88 -0.03 -7.02
CA VAL A 91 6.98 0.99 -7.57
C VAL A 91 5.54 0.57 -7.29
N TRP A 92 4.79 1.40 -6.59
CA TRP A 92 3.39 1.16 -6.25
C TRP A 92 2.52 2.24 -6.89
N HIS A 93 1.76 1.87 -7.89
CA HIS A 93 0.86 2.80 -8.58
C HIS A 93 -0.44 2.98 -7.80
N PHE A 94 -0.98 4.19 -7.83
CA PHE A 94 -2.28 4.54 -7.23
C PHE A 94 -3.33 4.83 -8.29
N THR A 95 -2.89 5.13 -9.51
CA THR A 95 -3.77 5.34 -10.67
C THR A 95 -4.41 4.04 -11.15
N GLU A 96 -5.47 4.16 -11.95
CA GLU A 96 -6.16 3.00 -12.53
C GLU A 96 -5.40 2.40 -13.71
N ASN A 97 -4.74 3.24 -14.50
CA ASN A 97 -4.00 2.87 -15.71
C ASN A 97 -2.60 3.50 -15.69
N PRO A 98 -1.63 2.88 -15.02
CA PRO A 98 -0.28 3.44 -14.91
C PRO A 98 0.55 3.37 -16.20
N GLY A 99 -0.02 2.87 -17.29
CA GLY A 99 0.71 2.56 -18.51
C GLY A 99 1.38 1.19 -18.47
N PRO A 100 1.97 0.76 -19.58
CA PRO A 100 2.65 -0.54 -19.66
C PRO A 100 3.95 -0.51 -18.87
N MET A 101 4.26 -1.63 -18.20
CA MET A 101 5.57 -1.83 -17.58
C MET A 101 6.67 -1.72 -18.64
N PRO A 102 7.80 -1.05 -18.34
CA PRO A 102 8.93 -1.00 -19.26
C PRO A 102 9.40 -2.41 -19.65
N ASN A 103 9.62 -2.66 -20.94
CA ASN A 103 10.09 -3.94 -21.45
C ASN A 103 11.62 -4.06 -21.32
N VAL A 104 12.09 -4.03 -20.07
CA VAL A 104 13.49 -4.16 -19.68
C VAL A 104 13.59 -5.22 -18.59
N ALA A 105 14.63 -6.03 -18.61
CA ALA A 105 14.81 -7.16 -17.69
C ALA A 105 14.83 -6.77 -16.21
N ALA A 106 15.10 -5.50 -15.92
CA ALA A 106 15.11 -4.95 -14.56
C ALA A 106 13.72 -4.93 -13.89
N PHE A 107 12.63 -4.95 -14.67
CA PHE A 107 11.27 -4.79 -14.16
C PHE A 107 10.54 -6.12 -14.06
N THR A 108 9.85 -6.33 -12.94
CA THR A 108 8.99 -7.49 -12.70
C THR A 108 7.66 -7.01 -12.12
N GLU A 109 6.54 -7.44 -12.71
CA GLU A 109 5.23 -7.15 -12.14
C GLU A 109 4.97 -8.03 -10.92
N THR A 110 4.61 -7.41 -9.79
CA THR A 110 4.38 -8.07 -8.50
C THR A 110 2.95 -7.89 -7.98
N THR A 111 2.04 -7.37 -8.81
CA THR A 111 0.65 -7.05 -8.44
C THR A 111 -0.06 -8.23 -7.79
N GLU A 112 0.04 -9.42 -8.37
CA GLU A 112 -0.63 -10.61 -7.84
C GLU A 112 0.23 -11.44 -6.86
N ALA A 113 1.48 -11.05 -6.64
CA ALA A 113 2.38 -11.73 -5.71
C ALA A 113 2.22 -11.22 -4.26
N THR A 114 1.72 -10.01 -4.09
CA THR A 114 1.66 -9.32 -2.80
C THR A 114 0.25 -8.86 -2.43
N VAL A 115 0.02 -8.72 -1.13
CA VAL A 115 -1.06 -7.89 -0.57
C VAL A 115 -0.65 -6.44 -0.67
N PHE A 116 -1.59 -5.54 -0.90
CA PHE A 116 -1.37 -4.11 -0.80
C PHE A 116 -2.51 -3.44 -0.05
N LEU A 117 -2.18 -2.79 1.06
CA LEU A 117 -3.11 -2.14 1.97
C LEU A 117 -2.70 -0.70 2.22
N ALA A 118 -3.69 0.17 2.41
CA ALA A 118 -3.52 1.48 3.04
C ALA A 118 -4.18 1.47 4.41
N LEU A 119 -3.48 1.97 5.44
CA LEU A 119 -4.01 2.22 6.78
C LEU A 119 -3.82 3.71 7.06
N TYR A 120 -4.90 4.43 7.33
CA TYR A 120 -4.82 5.89 7.48
C TYR A 120 -5.95 6.44 8.34
N GLY A 121 -5.82 7.68 8.77
CA GLY A 121 -6.79 8.39 9.59
C GLY A 121 -6.37 8.50 11.07
N PRO A 122 -7.27 9.01 11.91
CA PRO A 122 -7.00 9.23 13.33
C PRO A 122 -6.54 7.95 14.02
N GLN A 123 -5.60 8.04 14.94
CA GLN A 123 -5.11 6.92 15.75
C GLN A 123 -4.45 5.76 14.98
N VAL A 124 -4.17 5.91 13.67
CA VAL A 124 -3.56 4.83 12.87
C VAL A 124 -2.24 4.35 13.46
N PHE A 125 -1.40 5.24 13.99
CA PHE A 125 -0.14 4.83 14.61
C PHE A 125 -0.36 4.08 15.93
N ALA A 126 -1.37 4.41 16.73
CA ALA A 126 -1.75 3.63 17.90
C ALA A 126 -2.19 2.20 17.54
N VAL A 127 -2.81 2.03 16.36
CA VAL A 127 -3.10 0.69 15.83
C VAL A 127 -1.81 -0.03 15.44
N THR A 128 -0.89 0.65 14.73
CA THR A 128 0.34 0.02 14.25
C THR A 128 1.27 -0.39 15.39
N GLU A 129 1.34 0.38 16.48
CA GLU A 129 2.14 0.06 17.69
C GLU A 129 1.79 -1.29 18.31
N LYS A 130 0.56 -1.78 18.13
CA LYS A 130 0.14 -3.11 18.58
C LYS A 130 0.62 -4.24 17.67
N LEU A 131 1.02 -3.93 16.45
CA LEU A 131 1.31 -4.90 15.39
C LEU A 131 2.78 -4.99 15.03
N THR A 132 3.56 -3.98 15.42
CA THR A 132 5.00 -3.95 15.12
C THR A 132 5.78 -3.21 16.21
N SER A 133 7.03 -3.60 16.38
CA SER A 133 8.00 -2.86 17.19
C SER A 133 8.73 -1.75 16.42
N LEU A 134 8.42 -1.59 15.13
CA LEU A 134 8.96 -0.53 14.32
C LEU A 134 8.31 0.80 14.72
N ASP A 135 9.10 1.80 15.01
CA ASP A 135 8.60 3.13 15.39
C ASP A 135 8.15 3.91 14.15
N LEU A 136 6.92 3.62 13.67
CA LEU A 136 6.37 4.23 12.47
C LEU A 136 5.84 5.67 12.74
N GLY A 137 5.43 5.95 13.96
CA GLY A 137 4.90 7.24 14.38
C GLY A 137 5.91 8.15 15.08
N GLY A 138 7.10 7.65 15.39
CA GLY A 138 8.11 8.30 16.21
C GLY A 138 8.72 9.55 15.62
N PRO A 139 9.43 10.33 16.46
CA PRO A 139 9.99 11.61 16.05
C PRO A 139 11.04 11.50 14.95
N ASP A 140 11.77 10.37 14.89
CA ASP A 140 12.84 10.14 13.91
C ASP A 140 12.32 9.64 12.55
N THR A 141 11.03 9.33 12.45
CA THR A 141 10.41 8.95 11.18
C THR A 141 9.99 10.19 10.40
N GLU A 142 10.60 10.43 9.25
CA GLU A 142 10.36 11.58 8.39
C GLU A 142 9.63 11.17 7.10
N PRO A 143 8.28 11.27 7.03
CA PRO A 143 7.54 10.93 5.81
C PRO A 143 7.87 11.83 4.62
N PRO A 144 7.86 11.28 3.38
CA PRO A 144 7.63 9.87 3.08
C PRO A 144 8.86 9.00 3.30
N GLN A 145 8.73 7.89 4.04
CA GLN A 145 9.82 7.00 4.39
C GLN A 145 9.44 5.53 4.24
N LEU A 146 10.33 4.74 3.65
CA LEU A 146 10.21 3.28 3.60
C LEU A 146 10.85 2.65 4.83
N VAL A 147 10.10 1.82 5.53
CA VAL A 147 10.56 0.96 6.61
C VAL A 147 10.32 -0.50 6.21
N GLN A 148 11.31 -1.36 6.39
CA GLN A 148 11.21 -2.78 6.10
C GLN A 148 11.37 -3.58 7.39
N GLY A 149 10.42 -4.43 7.69
CA GLY A 149 10.49 -5.25 8.91
C GLY A 149 9.19 -6.00 9.19
N PRO A 150 9.11 -6.67 10.35
CA PRO A 150 7.94 -7.45 10.70
C PRO A 150 6.76 -6.56 11.10
N PHE A 151 5.59 -6.87 10.52
CA PHE A 151 4.30 -6.33 10.93
C PHE A 151 3.37 -7.51 11.18
N SER A 152 2.84 -7.64 12.40
CA SER A 152 2.15 -8.86 12.86
C SER A 152 2.93 -10.16 12.56
N HIS A 153 4.25 -10.14 12.85
CA HIS A 153 5.22 -11.22 12.59
C HIS A 153 5.46 -11.57 11.11
N VAL A 154 4.86 -10.85 10.17
CA VAL A 154 5.03 -11.04 8.72
C VAL A 154 6.03 -10.01 8.18
N PRO A 155 7.03 -10.41 7.38
CA PRO A 155 7.91 -9.45 6.71
C PRO A 155 7.12 -8.54 5.77
N CYS A 156 7.24 -7.24 5.97
CA CYS A 156 6.52 -6.22 5.22
C CYS A 156 7.45 -5.13 4.69
N GLN A 157 7.00 -4.49 3.63
CA GLN A 157 7.45 -3.18 3.20
C GLN A 157 6.37 -2.18 3.61
N ILE A 158 6.75 -1.14 4.33
CA ILE A 158 5.84 -0.16 4.91
C ILE A 158 6.32 1.22 4.49
N VAL A 159 5.50 1.97 3.81
CA VAL A 159 5.73 3.40 3.54
C VAL A 159 4.94 4.20 4.55
N VAL A 160 5.62 4.91 5.44
CA VAL A 160 4.99 5.96 6.23
C VAL A 160 4.78 7.14 5.30
N ALA A 161 3.54 7.34 4.86
CA ALA A 161 3.21 8.30 3.82
C ALA A 161 2.96 9.70 4.38
N SER A 162 2.34 9.79 5.57
CA SER A 162 2.01 11.06 6.22
C SER A 162 1.97 10.91 7.75
N LYS A 163 2.36 11.98 8.45
CA LYS A 163 2.13 12.21 9.89
C LYS A 163 1.32 13.51 10.13
N GLY A 164 0.81 14.12 9.05
CA GLY A 164 0.00 15.35 9.10
C GLY A 164 -1.43 15.13 9.57
N ASP A 165 -2.35 15.92 9.06
CA ASP A 165 -3.78 15.93 9.48
C ASP A 165 -4.47 14.58 9.30
N THR A 166 -4.11 13.85 8.27
CA THR A 166 -4.56 12.47 8.07
C THR A 166 -3.33 11.55 7.99
N PRO A 167 -2.81 11.08 9.14
CA PRO A 167 -1.64 10.21 9.17
C PRO A 167 -1.94 8.86 8.53
N GLY A 168 -0.91 8.20 7.98
CA GLY A 168 -1.13 6.89 7.38
C GLY A 168 0.09 6.24 6.79
N ILE A 169 -0.07 4.95 6.55
CA ILE A 169 0.92 4.06 5.97
C ILE A 169 0.34 3.31 4.77
N LEU A 170 1.24 2.94 3.86
CA LEU A 170 1.01 1.94 2.82
C LEU A 170 1.81 0.70 3.18
N LEU A 171 1.23 -0.49 3.02
CA LEU A 171 1.83 -1.74 3.46
C LEU A 171 1.71 -2.80 2.39
N THR A 172 2.82 -3.51 2.09
CA THR A 172 2.80 -4.73 1.29
C THR A 172 3.45 -5.90 2.04
N CYS A 173 2.90 -7.09 1.82
CA CYS A 173 3.47 -8.35 2.25
C CYS A 173 3.14 -9.45 1.25
N SER A 174 3.68 -10.66 1.45
CA SER A 174 3.35 -11.80 0.59
C SER A 174 1.85 -12.12 0.62
N ARG A 175 1.29 -12.42 -0.56
CA ARG A 175 -0.15 -12.68 -0.78
C ARG A 175 -0.73 -13.72 0.15
N GLY A 176 0.03 -14.74 0.52
CA GLY A 176 -0.42 -15.83 1.40
C GLY A 176 -0.84 -15.38 2.81
N TYR A 177 -0.37 -14.21 3.26
CA TYR A 177 -0.69 -13.67 4.59
C TYR A 177 -1.89 -12.73 4.63
N ALA A 178 -2.58 -12.52 3.51
CA ALA A 178 -3.64 -11.51 3.40
C ALA A 178 -4.70 -11.60 4.50
N ARG A 179 -5.25 -12.81 4.70
CA ARG A 179 -6.33 -13.04 5.67
C ARG A 179 -5.88 -12.75 7.09
N ASP A 180 -4.73 -13.29 7.49
CA ASP A 180 -4.22 -13.16 8.85
C ASP A 180 -3.81 -11.70 9.13
N MET A 181 -3.20 -11.04 8.13
CA MET A 181 -2.83 -9.63 8.22
C MET A 181 -4.05 -8.73 8.42
N VAL A 182 -5.09 -8.89 7.59
CA VAL A 182 -6.33 -8.09 7.69
C VAL A 182 -7.02 -8.34 9.04
N HIS A 183 -7.09 -9.60 9.48
CA HIS A 183 -7.68 -9.95 10.78
C HIS A 183 -6.92 -9.28 11.94
N ALA A 184 -5.59 -9.38 11.94
CA ALA A 184 -4.76 -8.77 12.97
C ALA A 184 -4.93 -7.23 13.01
N ILE A 185 -4.96 -6.57 11.84
CA ILE A 185 -5.13 -5.12 11.73
C ILE A 185 -6.51 -4.70 12.27
N LEU A 186 -7.58 -5.36 11.85
CA LEU A 186 -8.93 -5.03 12.30
C LEU A 186 -9.13 -5.31 13.80
N ASP A 187 -8.54 -6.38 14.31
CA ASP A 187 -8.58 -6.70 15.74
C ASP A 187 -7.84 -5.65 16.59
N ALA A 188 -6.62 -5.30 16.19
CA ALA A 188 -5.82 -4.25 16.85
C ALA A 188 -6.50 -2.88 16.78
N GLY A 189 -7.17 -2.57 15.66
CA GLY A 189 -7.86 -1.31 15.41
C GLY A 189 -9.27 -1.20 15.99
N ARG A 190 -9.83 -2.29 16.52
CA ARG A 190 -11.24 -2.36 16.98
C ARG A 190 -11.58 -1.29 18.01
N GLU A 191 -10.75 -1.08 19.02
CA GLU A 191 -10.97 -0.07 20.06
C GLU A 191 -10.89 1.37 19.54
N PHE A 192 -10.19 1.59 18.41
CA PHE A 192 -10.09 2.89 17.75
C PHE A 192 -11.17 3.09 16.68
N GLY A 193 -12.08 2.10 16.50
CA GLY A 193 -13.13 2.16 15.52
C GLY A 193 -12.66 1.96 14.07
N MET A 194 -11.50 1.30 13.86
CA MET A 194 -10.99 1.00 12.52
C MET A 194 -11.99 0.19 11.70
N ARG A 195 -12.18 0.57 10.47
CA ARG A 195 -13.13 -0.06 9.55
C ARG A 195 -12.64 -0.08 8.11
N PRO A 196 -13.16 -1.00 7.30
CA PRO A 196 -12.92 -0.98 5.87
C PRO A 196 -13.39 0.32 5.23
N ALA A 197 -12.60 0.83 4.30
CA ALA A 197 -12.96 1.95 3.43
C ALA A 197 -12.63 1.60 1.98
N GLY A 198 -13.41 2.16 1.06
CA GLY A 198 -13.26 1.91 -0.36
C GLY A 198 -12.20 2.79 -1.03
N GLU A 199 -12.00 2.54 -2.32
CA GLU A 199 -11.01 3.25 -3.12
C GLU A 199 -11.27 4.77 -3.19
N GLU A 200 -12.53 5.20 -3.13
CA GLU A 200 -12.85 6.64 -3.16
C GLU A 200 -12.31 7.39 -1.93
N ARG A 201 -12.38 6.77 -0.76
CA ARG A 201 -11.78 7.32 0.46
C ARG A 201 -10.26 7.34 0.38
N PHE A 202 -9.66 6.30 -0.17
CA PHE A 202 -8.22 6.26 -0.42
C PHE A 202 -7.77 7.36 -1.38
N LYS A 203 -8.49 7.61 -2.48
CA LYS A 203 -8.21 8.71 -3.42
C LYS A 203 -8.24 10.07 -2.72
N GLN A 204 -9.21 10.31 -1.84
CA GLN A 204 -9.27 11.55 -1.05
C GLN A 204 -8.03 11.73 -0.16
N TRP A 205 -7.54 10.64 0.43
CA TRP A 205 -6.30 10.68 1.21
C TRP A 205 -5.06 10.89 0.33
N CYS A 206 -4.95 10.21 -0.81
CA CYS A 206 -3.85 10.39 -1.78
C CYS A 206 -3.73 11.82 -2.30
N ASN A 207 -4.83 12.57 -2.39
CA ASN A 207 -4.81 13.96 -2.86
C ASN A 207 -4.04 14.90 -1.91
N GLN A 208 -3.58 14.41 -0.76
CA GLN A 208 -2.74 15.15 0.20
C GLN A 208 -1.23 14.97 -0.05
N PHE A 209 -0.83 14.11 -1.00
CA PHE A 209 0.57 13.80 -1.34
C PHE A 209 1.19 14.77 -2.33
#